data_f8756a3912e8f1231a152002492b5fa5
#
_entry.id   f8756a3912e8f1231a152002492b5fa5
#
_cell.length_a   1.000
_cell.length_b   1.000
_cell.length_c   1.000
_cell.angle_alpha   90.00
_cell.angle_beta   90.00
_cell.angle_gamma   90.00
#
_symmetry.space_group_name_H-M   'P 1'
#
loop_
_entity.id
_entity.type
_entity.pdbx_description
1 polymer ?
#
loop_
_entity_poly.entity_id
_entity_poly.type
_entity_poly.pdbx_seq_one_letter_code
_entity_poly.pdbx_strand_id
1 'polypeptide(L)'
;GEITSSFPRFDTFGFLLPIAQVPDVTYLPGLIWLEADVLFYPALDNSVDSIGADTIWADFGLRGEGTTIAILDTGVDFEHESLDDLDDNSNTDDPKIAVDSNGMLAFYNANTDKEYPDEQPHDSGSHGTHCAGIAAGTGGASGTYSGVAPQANLAGVIALDGGSGDEQDLLRAVDWTISNKDRFSIGVMSLSLGGPVVIPGATNNGASSISQALDIAVESGIVTVVAIGNGNLGIAAHPASISYPGDSEKAITVGSV
;
A
#
# COMPACT_ATOMS: atom_id res chain seq x y z
N GLY A 1 25.66 11.95 -32.13
CA GLY A 1 24.56 11.26 -31.42
C GLY A 1 23.49 10.81 -32.41
N GLU A 2 22.74 9.83 -32.05
CA GLU A 2 21.67 9.25 -32.85
C GLU A 2 20.37 9.35 -32.04
N ILE A 3 19.27 9.88 -32.66
CA ILE A 3 17.94 9.85 -32.07
C ILE A 3 17.42 8.44 -32.15
N THR A 4 17.12 7.84 -31.00
CA THR A 4 16.63 6.46 -30.89
C THR A 4 15.11 6.37 -30.81
N SER A 5 14.46 7.43 -30.26
CA SER A 5 13.01 7.49 -30.09
C SER A 5 12.52 8.92 -30.10
N SER A 6 11.23 9.10 -30.38
CA SER A 6 10.57 10.41 -30.34
C SER A 6 9.16 10.28 -29.76
N PHE A 7 8.86 11.11 -28.80
CA PHE A 7 7.58 11.17 -28.09
C PHE A 7 6.98 12.58 -28.20
N PRO A 8 6.41 12.95 -29.40
CA PRO A 8 5.95 14.33 -29.66
C PRO A 8 4.89 14.85 -28.70
N ARG A 9 4.09 13.94 -28.09
CA ARG A 9 3.07 14.30 -27.09
C ARG A 9 3.69 14.89 -25.83
N PHE A 10 4.93 14.51 -25.51
CA PHE A 10 5.67 14.91 -24.31
C PHE A 10 6.83 15.84 -24.61
N ASP A 11 6.98 16.28 -25.88
CA ASP A 11 8.15 17.06 -26.36
C ASP A 11 9.49 16.42 -25.98
N THR A 12 9.55 15.07 -26.05
CA THR A 12 10.67 14.28 -25.56
C THR A 12 11.28 13.44 -26.66
N PHE A 13 12.60 13.31 -26.63
CA PHE A 13 13.39 12.48 -27.54
C PHE A 13 14.36 11.62 -26.75
N GLY A 14 14.45 10.33 -27.09
CA GLY A 14 15.55 9.47 -26.67
C GLY A 14 16.69 9.53 -27.70
N PHE A 15 17.92 9.59 -27.24
CA PHE A 15 19.08 9.56 -28.13
C PHE A 15 20.29 8.90 -27.48
N LEU A 16 21.16 8.32 -28.32
CA LEU A 16 22.45 7.79 -27.91
C LEU A 16 23.51 8.84 -28.12
N LEU A 17 24.30 9.10 -27.07
CA LEU A 17 25.37 10.09 -27.09
C LEU A 17 26.58 9.55 -26.34
N PRO A 18 27.80 9.71 -26.91
CA PRO A 18 29.01 9.47 -26.14
C PRO A 18 29.04 10.36 -24.89
N ILE A 19 29.42 9.80 -23.75
CA ILE A 19 29.41 10.51 -22.47
C ILE A 19 30.19 11.83 -22.49
N ALA A 20 31.26 11.88 -23.30
CA ALA A 20 32.07 13.08 -23.48
C ALA A 20 31.33 14.24 -24.19
N GLN A 21 30.21 13.96 -24.86
CA GLN A 21 29.41 14.95 -25.59
C GLN A 21 28.17 15.40 -24.77
N VAL A 22 27.91 14.80 -23.62
CA VAL A 22 26.79 15.21 -22.74
C VAL A 22 26.85 16.70 -22.37
N PRO A 23 28.01 17.28 -22.02
CA PRO A 23 28.11 18.72 -21.77
C PRO A 23 27.70 19.60 -22.95
N ASP A 24 27.94 19.19 -24.18
CA ASP A 24 27.59 19.96 -25.38
C ASP A 24 26.07 20.03 -25.58
N VAL A 25 25.34 18.96 -25.19
CA VAL A 25 23.87 18.89 -25.33
C VAL A 25 23.17 19.77 -24.31
N THR A 26 23.74 19.95 -23.13
CA THR A 26 23.13 20.79 -22.07
C THR A 26 22.97 22.27 -22.46
N TYR A 27 23.70 22.72 -23.49
CA TYR A 27 23.61 24.11 -23.98
C TYR A 27 22.70 24.26 -25.22
N LEU A 28 21.98 23.21 -25.64
CA LEU A 28 21.07 23.31 -26.78
C LEU A 28 19.90 24.22 -26.48
N PRO A 29 19.60 25.20 -27.37
CA PRO A 29 18.44 26.05 -27.20
C PRO A 29 17.15 25.24 -27.17
N GLY A 30 16.32 25.49 -26.16
CA GLY A 30 15.02 24.80 -25.99
C GLY A 30 15.11 23.51 -25.20
N LEU A 31 16.30 23.05 -24.80
CA LEU A 31 16.41 21.93 -23.86
C LEU A 31 15.95 22.38 -22.48
N ILE A 32 14.94 21.70 -21.91
CA ILE A 32 14.39 21.97 -20.58
C ILE A 32 15.00 21.02 -19.56
N TRP A 33 15.16 19.75 -19.93
CA TRP A 33 15.63 18.70 -19.05
C TRP A 33 16.45 17.67 -19.83
N LEU A 34 17.45 17.07 -19.20
CA LEU A 34 18.27 15.99 -19.72
C LEU A 34 18.47 14.96 -18.60
N GLU A 35 18.15 13.73 -18.90
CA GLU A 35 18.33 12.61 -17.96
C GLU A 35 18.88 11.37 -18.67
N ALA A 36 19.43 10.46 -17.91
CA ALA A 36 19.83 9.17 -18.42
C ALA A 36 18.59 8.28 -18.62
N ASP A 37 18.57 7.55 -19.74
CA ASP A 37 17.62 6.46 -19.91
C ASP A 37 17.98 5.34 -18.94
N VAL A 38 17.09 5.05 -18.02
CA VAL A 38 17.27 4.05 -16.96
C VAL A 38 16.36 2.86 -17.20
N LEU A 39 16.84 1.69 -16.85
CA LEU A 39 16.02 0.49 -16.90
C LEU A 39 15.07 0.48 -15.70
N PHE A 40 13.79 0.29 -15.98
CA PHE A 40 12.77 0.06 -14.96
C PHE A 40 12.60 -1.45 -14.76
N TYR A 41 12.60 -1.87 -13.50
CA TYR A 41 12.40 -3.26 -13.10
C TYR A 41 11.17 -3.35 -12.21
N PRO A 42 10.50 -4.53 -12.14
CA PRO A 42 9.50 -4.78 -11.11
C PRO A 42 10.10 -4.51 -9.73
N ALA A 43 9.38 -3.78 -8.87
CA ALA A 43 9.98 -3.26 -7.64
C ALA A 43 10.13 -4.32 -6.53
N LEU A 44 9.29 -5.38 -6.52
CA LEU A 44 9.31 -6.38 -5.44
C LEU A 44 10.53 -7.29 -5.45
N ASP A 45 11.12 -7.56 -6.60
CA ASP A 45 12.34 -8.38 -6.71
C ASP A 45 13.57 -7.72 -6.08
N ASN A 46 13.53 -6.42 -5.82
CA ASN A 46 14.60 -5.65 -5.20
C ASN A 46 14.20 -4.97 -3.88
N SER A 47 12.91 -4.72 -3.64
CA SER A 47 12.48 -3.93 -2.48
C SER A 47 12.62 -4.69 -1.17
N VAL A 48 12.37 -5.99 -1.14
CA VAL A 48 12.54 -6.85 0.03
C VAL A 48 13.99 -6.84 0.51
N ASP A 49 14.95 -7.03 -0.41
CA ASP A 49 16.38 -6.98 -0.12
C ASP A 49 16.82 -5.56 0.26
N SER A 50 16.31 -4.53 -0.43
CA SER A 50 16.68 -3.14 -0.20
C SER A 50 16.32 -2.62 1.19
N ILE A 51 15.24 -3.13 1.78
CA ILE A 51 14.83 -2.80 3.15
C ILE A 51 15.38 -3.79 4.19
N GLY A 52 16.10 -4.82 3.76
CA GLY A 52 16.70 -5.83 4.64
C GLY A 52 15.72 -6.83 5.23
N ALA A 53 14.54 -7.03 4.62
CA ALA A 53 13.57 -8.01 5.10
C ALA A 53 14.09 -9.44 4.94
N ASP A 54 14.81 -9.74 3.87
CA ASP A 54 15.54 -11.00 3.65
C ASP A 54 16.51 -11.32 4.78
N THR A 55 17.23 -10.31 5.29
CA THR A 55 18.13 -10.43 6.44
C THR A 55 17.35 -10.80 7.71
N ILE A 56 16.19 -10.19 7.95
CA ILE A 56 15.32 -10.54 9.08
C ILE A 56 14.83 -11.99 8.97
N TRP A 57 14.46 -12.42 7.77
CA TRP A 57 14.07 -13.82 7.54
C TRP A 57 15.21 -14.80 7.81
N ALA A 58 16.43 -14.47 7.35
CA ALA A 58 17.59 -15.34 7.48
C ALA A 58 18.12 -15.42 8.91
N ASP A 59 18.24 -14.27 9.59
CA ASP A 59 18.91 -14.18 10.90
C ASP A 59 17.97 -14.50 12.06
N PHE A 60 16.68 -14.19 11.93
CA PHE A 60 15.72 -14.32 13.03
C PHE A 60 14.57 -15.31 12.73
N GLY A 61 14.40 -15.74 11.48
CA GLY A 61 13.31 -16.63 11.08
C GLY A 61 11.93 -15.97 11.13
N LEU A 62 11.86 -14.63 11.24
CA LEU A 62 10.60 -13.90 11.37
C LEU A 62 10.05 -13.54 10.00
N ARG A 63 8.86 -14.04 9.68
CA ARG A 63 8.15 -13.83 8.41
C ARG A 63 6.72 -13.35 8.59
N GLY A 64 6.30 -13.01 9.81
CA GLY A 64 4.97 -12.50 10.15
C GLY A 64 4.03 -13.50 10.80
N GLU A 65 4.52 -14.67 11.18
CA GLU A 65 3.72 -15.74 11.79
C GLU A 65 2.97 -15.24 13.03
N GLY A 66 1.70 -15.60 13.11
CA GLY A 66 0.82 -15.28 14.25
C GLY A 66 0.38 -13.82 14.32
N THR A 67 0.67 -13.04 13.29
CA THR A 67 0.20 -11.65 13.16
C THR A 67 -0.70 -11.49 11.94
N THR A 68 -1.73 -10.67 12.05
CA THR A 68 -2.58 -10.29 10.94
C THR A 68 -2.32 -8.83 10.54
N ILE A 69 -2.21 -8.59 9.23
CA ILE A 69 -2.13 -7.25 8.64
C ILE A 69 -3.50 -6.90 8.07
N ALA A 70 -4.14 -5.87 8.60
CA ALA A 70 -5.38 -5.34 8.03
C ALA A 70 -5.05 -4.38 6.88
N ILE A 71 -5.59 -4.66 5.69
CA ILE A 71 -5.46 -3.85 4.49
C ILE A 71 -6.76 -3.05 4.32
N LEU A 72 -6.71 -1.75 4.65
CA LEU A 72 -7.83 -0.82 4.49
C LEU A 72 -7.70 -0.14 3.13
N ASP A 73 -8.38 -0.68 2.13
CA ASP A 73 -8.20 -0.31 0.73
C ASP A 73 -9.45 -0.63 -0.11
N THR A 74 -9.31 -1.09 -1.34
CA THR A 74 -10.41 -1.52 -2.22
C THR A 74 -10.93 -2.93 -1.93
N GLY A 75 -10.39 -3.61 -0.94
CA GLY A 75 -10.61 -5.01 -0.62
C GLY A 75 -9.38 -5.86 -0.94
N VAL A 76 -9.51 -7.17 -0.79
CA VAL A 76 -8.46 -8.15 -1.11
C VAL A 76 -9.09 -9.36 -1.79
N ASP A 77 -8.53 -9.75 -2.92
CA ASP A 77 -8.85 -10.99 -3.60
C ASP A 77 -8.02 -12.14 -3.02
N PHE A 78 -8.64 -12.92 -2.16
CA PHE A 78 -8.01 -14.08 -1.52
C PHE A 78 -8.04 -15.35 -2.40
N GLU A 79 -8.52 -15.28 -3.65
CA GLU A 79 -8.36 -16.36 -4.64
C GLU A 79 -7.10 -16.17 -5.49
N HIS A 80 -6.36 -15.05 -5.32
CA HIS A 80 -5.10 -14.79 -6.00
C HIS A 80 -4.01 -15.72 -5.50
N GLU A 81 -3.26 -16.38 -6.41
CA GLU A 81 -2.26 -17.43 -6.12
C GLU A 81 -1.18 -17.06 -5.08
N SER A 82 -0.95 -15.79 -4.81
CA SER A 82 -0.02 -15.32 -3.76
C SER A 82 -0.71 -14.97 -2.45
N LEU A 83 -2.05 -15.11 -2.37
CA LEU A 83 -2.88 -14.70 -1.24
C LEU A 83 -3.91 -15.75 -0.83
N ASP A 84 -3.92 -16.91 -1.46
CA ASP A 84 -4.90 -17.98 -1.21
C ASP A 84 -4.51 -18.86 -0.02
N ASP A 85 -3.22 -19.02 0.25
CA ASP A 85 -2.73 -19.73 1.41
C ASP A 85 -1.47 -19.09 2.04
N LEU A 86 -0.94 -19.68 3.13
CA LEU A 86 0.22 -19.17 3.87
C LEU A 86 1.57 -19.66 3.34
N ASP A 87 1.63 -20.77 2.60
CA ASP A 87 2.90 -21.39 2.24
C ASP A 87 2.99 -21.93 0.81
N ASP A 88 2.00 -21.63 -0.06
CA ASP A 88 1.91 -22.08 -1.46
C ASP A 88 2.00 -23.59 -1.66
N ASN A 89 1.69 -24.35 -0.65
CA ASN A 89 1.59 -25.78 -0.83
C ASN A 89 0.23 -26.20 -1.38
N SER A 90 -0.27 -27.09 -1.77
CA SER A 90 -1.61 -27.43 -2.25
C SER A 90 -2.63 -27.70 -1.12
N ASN A 91 -2.27 -27.38 0.12
CA ASN A 91 -3.13 -27.53 1.28
C ASN A 91 -3.84 -26.22 1.56
N THR A 92 -5.15 -26.18 1.40
CA THR A 92 -5.98 -24.99 1.64
C THR A 92 -6.48 -24.89 3.09
N ASP A 93 -5.93 -25.69 4.01
CA ASP A 93 -6.33 -25.67 5.41
C ASP A 93 -5.71 -24.52 6.23
N ASP A 94 -4.79 -23.78 5.63
CA ASP A 94 -4.10 -22.62 6.21
C ASP A 94 -4.29 -21.33 5.38
N PRO A 95 -5.52 -20.80 5.31
CA PRO A 95 -5.85 -19.66 4.46
C PRO A 95 -5.08 -18.40 4.87
N LYS A 96 -4.72 -17.59 3.89
CA LYS A 96 -4.08 -16.30 4.09
C LYS A 96 -4.97 -15.31 4.85
N ILE A 97 -6.27 -15.31 4.56
CA ILE A 97 -7.24 -14.55 5.33
C ILE A 97 -7.33 -15.08 6.77
N ALA A 98 -7.25 -14.18 7.75
CA ALA A 98 -7.39 -14.58 9.15
C ALA A 98 -8.79 -15.13 9.44
N VAL A 99 -8.86 -16.16 10.27
CA VAL A 99 -10.10 -16.85 10.64
C VAL A 99 -10.19 -16.91 12.16
N ASP A 100 -11.35 -16.54 12.72
CA ASP A 100 -11.56 -16.66 14.15
C ASP A 100 -11.95 -18.11 14.58
N SER A 101 -12.06 -18.33 15.88
CA SER A 101 -12.42 -19.64 16.46
C SER A 101 -13.83 -20.15 16.06
N ASN A 102 -14.66 -19.32 15.46
CA ASN A 102 -16.01 -19.67 14.99
C ASN A 102 -16.05 -19.86 13.46
N GLY A 103 -14.91 -19.78 12.77
CA GLY A 103 -14.82 -19.88 11.33
C GLY A 103 -15.21 -18.61 10.58
N MET A 104 -15.23 -17.46 11.27
CA MET A 104 -15.51 -16.17 10.63
C MET A 104 -14.25 -15.62 10.00
N LEU A 105 -14.36 -15.21 8.74
CA LEU A 105 -13.24 -14.60 8.00
C LEU A 105 -13.06 -13.14 8.42
N ALA A 106 -11.81 -12.68 8.46
CA ALA A 106 -11.46 -11.29 8.73
C ALA A 106 -11.72 -10.44 7.50
N PHE A 107 -13.00 -10.22 7.18
CA PHE A 107 -13.42 -9.40 6.05
C PHE A 107 -14.57 -8.46 6.43
N TYR A 108 -14.45 -7.20 6.03
CA TYR A 108 -15.43 -6.16 6.28
C TYR A 108 -15.53 -5.17 5.12
N ASN A 109 -16.75 -4.83 4.75
CA ASN A 109 -17.04 -3.76 3.80
C ASN A 109 -17.60 -2.54 4.53
N ALA A 110 -16.79 -1.51 4.67
CA ALA A 110 -17.15 -0.29 5.41
C ALA A 110 -18.20 0.56 4.67
N ASN A 111 -18.28 0.45 3.33
CA ASN A 111 -19.27 1.18 2.54
C ASN A 111 -20.68 0.63 2.72
N THR A 112 -20.81 -0.69 2.92
CA THR A 112 -22.10 -1.36 3.17
C THR A 112 -22.36 -1.64 4.65
N ASP A 113 -21.38 -1.43 5.52
CA ASP A 113 -21.38 -1.76 6.94
C ASP A 113 -21.70 -3.26 7.20
N LYS A 114 -21.00 -4.14 6.45
CA LYS A 114 -21.18 -5.59 6.53
C LYS A 114 -19.87 -6.32 6.69
N GLU A 115 -19.87 -7.35 7.54
CA GLU A 115 -18.78 -8.31 7.66
C GLU A 115 -19.19 -9.68 7.10
N TYR A 116 -18.22 -10.59 6.92
CA TYR A 116 -18.49 -11.99 6.61
C TYR A 116 -19.39 -12.61 7.71
N PRO A 117 -20.44 -13.44 7.38
CA PRO A 117 -20.73 -13.99 6.06
C PRO A 117 -21.70 -13.16 5.19
N ASP A 118 -22.19 -12.00 5.68
CA ASP A 118 -23.16 -11.16 4.96
C ASP A 118 -22.52 -10.45 3.75
N GLU A 119 -21.18 -10.31 3.79
CA GLU A 119 -20.35 -9.86 2.67
C GLU A 119 -19.24 -10.88 2.43
N GLN A 120 -19.05 -11.31 1.17
CA GLN A 120 -18.00 -12.26 0.80
C GLN A 120 -16.69 -11.51 0.51
N PRO A 121 -15.50 -12.08 0.84
CA PRO A 121 -14.22 -11.47 0.48
C PRO A 121 -14.11 -11.22 -1.02
N HIS A 122 -13.76 -9.99 -1.38
CA HIS A 122 -13.50 -9.58 -2.76
C HIS A 122 -12.68 -8.29 -2.79
N ASP A 123 -12.20 -7.92 -3.97
CA ASP A 123 -11.57 -6.63 -4.24
C ASP A 123 -12.38 -5.86 -5.30
N SER A 124 -12.85 -4.69 -4.96
CA SER A 124 -13.65 -3.84 -5.87
C SER A 124 -12.80 -3.04 -6.87
N GLY A 125 -11.46 -3.02 -6.72
CA GLY A 125 -10.58 -2.14 -7.48
C GLY A 125 -9.17 -2.67 -7.80
N SER A 126 -8.79 -3.85 -7.38
CA SER A 126 -7.45 -4.49 -7.51
C SER A 126 -6.30 -3.80 -6.77
N HIS A 127 -6.44 -2.57 -6.29
CA HIS A 127 -5.38 -1.85 -5.59
C HIS A 127 -5.08 -2.48 -4.23
N GLY A 128 -6.10 -2.85 -3.46
CA GLY A 128 -5.92 -3.50 -2.16
C GLY A 128 -5.27 -4.88 -2.25
N THR A 129 -5.60 -5.68 -3.28
CA THR A 129 -4.93 -6.95 -3.56
C THR A 129 -3.45 -6.74 -3.85
N HIS A 130 -3.10 -5.70 -4.62
CA HIS A 130 -1.71 -5.34 -4.87
C HIS A 130 -0.98 -4.94 -3.59
N CYS A 131 -1.59 -4.10 -2.74
CA CYS A 131 -1.03 -3.71 -1.44
C CYS A 131 -0.86 -4.91 -0.51
N ALA A 132 -1.82 -5.84 -0.50
CA ALA A 132 -1.76 -7.08 0.26
C ALA A 132 -0.58 -7.96 -0.20
N GLY A 133 -0.38 -8.09 -1.51
CA GLY A 133 0.74 -8.82 -2.11
C GLY A 133 2.09 -8.26 -1.69
N ILE A 134 2.26 -6.91 -1.70
CA ILE A 134 3.48 -6.24 -1.22
C ILE A 134 3.72 -6.50 0.27
N ALA A 135 2.66 -6.46 1.08
CA ALA A 135 2.76 -6.64 2.52
C ALA A 135 3.06 -8.09 2.91
N ALA A 136 2.33 -9.05 2.33
CA ALA A 136 2.30 -10.42 2.83
C ALA A 136 2.13 -11.51 1.75
N GLY A 137 2.28 -11.19 0.46
CA GLY A 137 2.18 -12.21 -0.59
C GLY A 137 3.25 -13.29 -0.44
N THR A 138 2.88 -14.53 -0.75
CA THR A 138 3.81 -15.68 -0.74
C THR A 138 4.73 -15.68 -1.97
N GLY A 139 4.32 -15.00 -3.04
CA GLY A 139 5.01 -14.99 -4.33
C GLY A 139 4.55 -16.09 -5.28
N GLY A 140 3.46 -16.79 -4.93
CA GLY A 140 2.96 -17.95 -5.65
C GLY A 140 3.97 -19.09 -5.67
N ALA A 141 3.73 -20.10 -6.47
CA ALA A 141 4.57 -21.30 -6.55
C ALA A 141 6.06 -21.00 -6.85
N SER A 142 6.41 -19.83 -7.35
CA SER A 142 7.79 -19.43 -7.62
C SER A 142 8.50 -18.77 -6.44
N GLY A 143 7.76 -18.17 -5.53
CA GLY A 143 8.26 -17.32 -4.44
C GLY A 143 8.99 -16.04 -4.91
N THR A 144 8.94 -15.73 -6.20
CA THR A 144 9.78 -14.66 -6.79
C THR A 144 9.39 -13.27 -6.32
N TYR A 145 8.12 -13.04 -6.08
CA TYR A 145 7.58 -11.74 -5.65
C TYR A 145 6.95 -11.82 -4.26
N SER A 146 7.64 -12.48 -3.33
CA SER A 146 7.19 -12.54 -1.93
C SER A 146 7.10 -11.15 -1.33
N GLY A 147 6.04 -10.91 -0.55
CA GLY A 147 5.88 -9.71 0.25
C GLY A 147 6.85 -9.68 1.44
N VAL A 148 6.80 -8.60 2.21
CA VAL A 148 7.71 -8.38 3.35
C VAL A 148 7.49 -9.38 4.49
N ALA A 149 6.22 -9.75 4.73
CA ALA A 149 5.82 -10.68 5.79
C ALA A 149 4.99 -11.86 5.23
N PRO A 150 5.60 -12.76 4.44
CA PRO A 150 4.86 -13.75 3.65
C PRO A 150 4.11 -14.80 4.49
N GLN A 151 4.37 -14.91 5.78
CA GLN A 151 3.66 -15.80 6.71
C GLN A 151 2.70 -15.07 7.66
N ALA A 152 2.48 -13.76 7.45
CA ALA A 152 1.40 -13.06 8.13
C ALA A 152 0.05 -13.41 7.53
N ASN A 153 -0.98 -13.48 8.37
CA ASN A 153 -2.35 -13.48 7.91
C ASN A 153 -2.79 -12.08 7.44
N LEU A 154 -3.88 -12.01 6.72
CA LEU A 154 -4.46 -10.78 6.21
C LEU A 154 -5.91 -10.62 6.69
N ALA A 155 -6.31 -9.36 6.91
CA ALA A 155 -7.70 -8.96 7.00
C ALA A 155 -8.01 -8.00 5.86
N GLY A 156 -9.05 -8.29 5.08
CA GLY A 156 -9.48 -7.45 3.96
C GLY A 156 -10.56 -6.47 4.42
N VAL A 157 -10.33 -5.17 4.25
CA VAL A 157 -11.30 -4.13 4.61
C VAL A 157 -11.55 -3.23 3.40
N ILE A 158 -12.75 -3.25 2.86
CA ILE A 158 -13.16 -2.33 1.80
C ILE A 158 -13.49 -0.97 2.45
N ALA A 159 -12.55 -0.04 2.34
CA ALA A 159 -12.71 1.37 2.70
C ALA A 159 -12.95 2.24 1.46
N LEU A 160 -12.57 1.74 0.27
CA LEU A 160 -12.63 2.43 -1.02
C LEU A 160 -13.40 1.56 -2.02
N ASP A 161 -14.73 1.66 -2.08
CA ASP A 161 -15.49 0.88 -3.07
C ASP A 161 -15.32 1.48 -4.47
N GLY A 162 -14.91 0.63 -5.44
CA GLY A 162 -14.57 1.09 -6.79
C GLY A 162 -13.45 2.14 -6.84
N GLY A 163 -12.58 2.19 -5.81
CA GLY A 163 -11.44 3.11 -5.73
C GLY A 163 -11.73 4.46 -5.06
N SER A 164 -12.90 4.64 -4.44
CA SER A 164 -13.23 5.84 -3.67
C SER A 164 -14.05 5.50 -2.42
N GLY A 165 -13.88 6.29 -1.36
CA GLY A 165 -14.63 6.19 -0.12
C GLY A 165 -14.73 7.54 0.55
N ASP A 166 -15.70 7.73 1.41
CA ASP A 166 -15.83 8.94 2.19
C ASP A 166 -15.17 8.81 3.58
N GLU A 167 -15.14 9.88 4.36
CA GLU A 167 -14.54 9.88 5.67
C GLU A 167 -15.25 8.92 6.64
N GLN A 168 -16.55 8.72 6.47
CA GLN A 168 -17.33 7.81 7.33
C GLN A 168 -16.97 6.35 7.04
N ASP A 169 -16.72 6.02 5.77
CA ASP A 169 -16.25 4.69 5.37
C ASP A 169 -14.89 4.38 6.00
N LEU A 170 -13.97 5.35 5.94
CA LEU A 170 -12.66 5.20 6.58
C LEU A 170 -12.76 5.08 8.10
N LEU A 171 -13.61 5.88 8.74
CA LEU A 171 -13.82 5.79 10.19
C LEU A 171 -14.39 4.44 10.60
N ARG A 172 -15.39 3.90 9.85
CA ARG A 172 -15.93 2.54 10.07
C ARG A 172 -14.86 1.47 9.89
N ALA A 173 -14.02 1.60 8.86
CA ALA A 173 -12.92 0.67 8.58
C ALA A 173 -11.92 0.62 9.74
N VAL A 174 -11.51 1.78 10.26
CA VAL A 174 -10.59 1.88 11.40
C VAL A 174 -11.24 1.34 12.68
N ASP A 175 -12.50 1.71 12.95
CA ASP A 175 -13.24 1.26 14.14
C ASP A 175 -13.44 -0.26 14.14
N TRP A 176 -13.82 -0.86 13.00
CA TRP A 176 -13.91 -2.31 12.86
C TRP A 176 -12.56 -2.99 13.12
N THR A 177 -11.46 -2.44 12.58
CA THR A 177 -10.12 -2.98 12.76
C THR A 177 -9.71 -2.98 14.24
N ILE A 178 -9.94 -1.88 14.95
CA ILE A 178 -9.66 -1.77 16.38
C ILE A 178 -10.54 -2.75 17.19
N SER A 179 -11.83 -2.81 16.88
CA SER A 179 -12.81 -3.64 17.60
C SER A 179 -12.53 -5.14 17.41
N ASN A 180 -11.95 -5.54 16.29
CA ASN A 180 -11.66 -6.93 15.98
C ASN A 180 -10.17 -7.31 16.15
N LYS A 181 -9.37 -6.41 16.72
CA LYS A 181 -7.92 -6.61 16.88
C LYS A 181 -7.58 -7.94 17.56
N ASP A 182 -8.16 -8.21 18.71
CA ASP A 182 -7.86 -9.41 19.47
C ASP A 182 -8.51 -10.67 18.85
N ARG A 183 -9.66 -10.50 18.19
CA ARG A 183 -10.39 -11.58 17.52
C ARG A 183 -9.59 -12.20 16.39
N PHE A 184 -8.91 -11.37 15.60
CA PHE A 184 -8.15 -11.79 14.43
C PHE A 184 -6.63 -11.59 14.58
N SER A 185 -6.13 -11.29 15.78
CA SER A 185 -4.70 -11.03 16.04
C SER A 185 -4.12 -9.93 15.15
N ILE A 186 -4.88 -8.84 14.92
CA ILE A 186 -4.45 -7.73 14.07
C ILE A 186 -3.36 -6.93 14.79
N GLY A 187 -2.13 -7.04 14.30
CA GLY A 187 -0.98 -6.31 14.83
C GLY A 187 -0.60 -5.09 13.99
N VAL A 188 -0.99 -5.08 12.72
CA VAL A 188 -0.64 -4.02 11.77
C VAL A 188 -1.89 -3.59 10.99
N MET A 189 -2.01 -2.29 10.71
CA MET A 189 -3.02 -1.71 9.85
C MET A 189 -2.35 -0.87 8.77
N SER A 190 -2.64 -1.13 7.51
CA SER A 190 -2.04 -0.48 6.34
C SER A 190 -3.09 0.29 5.55
N LEU A 191 -2.81 1.58 5.29
CA LEU A 191 -3.67 2.50 4.54
C LEU A 191 -2.87 3.11 3.37
N SER A 192 -2.92 2.49 2.20
CA SER A 192 -2.31 3.02 0.97
C SER A 192 -3.26 3.99 0.27
N LEU A 193 -3.79 4.95 1.01
CA LEU A 193 -4.80 5.90 0.59
C LEU A 193 -4.53 7.29 1.16
N GLY A 194 -5.20 8.29 0.64
CA GLY A 194 -5.16 9.64 1.17
C GLY A 194 -6.05 10.59 0.38
N GLY A 195 -6.52 11.62 1.03
CA GLY A 195 -7.37 12.65 0.46
C GLY A 195 -6.78 14.07 0.58
N PRO A 196 -7.26 14.99 -0.24
CA PRO A 196 -6.88 16.40 -0.13
C PRO A 196 -7.53 17.05 1.09
N VAL A 197 -6.81 17.97 1.73
CA VAL A 197 -7.43 18.87 2.72
C VAL A 197 -8.30 19.88 1.97
N VAL A 198 -9.61 19.72 2.05
CA VAL A 198 -10.58 20.52 1.26
C VAL A 198 -11.08 21.75 2.03
N ILE A 199 -10.73 21.92 3.29
CA ILE A 199 -11.21 23.03 4.11
C ILE A 199 -10.24 24.21 3.97
N PRO A 200 -10.68 25.38 3.42
CA PRO A 200 -9.84 26.55 3.34
C PRO A 200 -9.35 26.99 4.73
N GLY A 201 -8.03 27.06 4.90
CA GLY A 201 -7.41 27.43 6.17
C GLY A 201 -7.19 26.28 7.15
N ALA A 202 -7.58 25.04 6.81
CA ALA A 202 -7.17 23.87 7.56
C ALA A 202 -5.68 23.61 7.32
N THR A 203 -4.97 23.31 8.38
CA THR A 203 -3.58 22.86 8.34
C THR A 203 -3.57 21.34 8.50
N ASN A 204 -2.68 20.66 7.80
CA ASN A 204 -2.40 19.25 8.02
C ASN A 204 -1.65 19.14 9.35
N ASN A 205 -2.40 18.98 10.44
CA ASN A 205 -1.89 19.00 11.81
C ASN A 205 -2.46 17.88 12.69
N GLY A 206 -2.91 16.79 12.07
CA GLY A 206 -3.48 15.64 12.77
C GLY A 206 -4.87 15.87 13.39
N ALA A 207 -5.50 17.02 13.12
CA ALA A 207 -6.77 17.38 13.77
C ALA A 207 -8.03 16.81 13.08
N SER A 208 -7.88 16.15 11.90
CA SER A 208 -9.02 15.51 11.24
C SER A 208 -9.52 14.32 12.05
N SER A 209 -10.82 13.99 11.94
CA SER A 209 -11.41 12.86 12.66
C SER A 209 -10.71 11.55 12.31
N ILE A 210 -10.35 11.37 11.03
CA ILE A 210 -9.67 10.15 10.59
C ILE A 210 -8.21 10.10 11.08
N SER A 211 -7.48 11.23 11.11
CA SER A 211 -6.11 11.25 11.67
C SER A 211 -6.11 10.92 13.16
N GLN A 212 -7.08 11.45 13.92
CA GLN A 212 -7.26 11.10 15.32
C GLN A 212 -7.67 9.63 15.52
N ALA A 213 -8.49 9.06 14.62
CA ALA A 213 -8.83 7.64 14.65
C ALA A 213 -7.60 6.74 14.47
N LEU A 214 -6.67 7.12 13.59
CA LEU A 214 -5.39 6.42 13.45
C LEU A 214 -4.55 6.51 14.72
N ASP A 215 -4.52 7.67 15.38
CA ASP A 215 -3.82 7.83 16.67
C ASP A 215 -4.40 6.90 17.73
N ILE A 216 -5.73 6.74 17.78
CA ILE A 216 -6.43 5.81 18.68
C ILE A 216 -6.07 4.36 18.34
N ALA A 217 -5.95 4.00 17.07
CA ALA A 217 -5.53 2.66 16.65
C ALA A 217 -4.12 2.35 17.17
N VAL A 218 -3.18 3.31 17.05
CA VAL A 218 -1.83 3.17 17.62
C VAL A 218 -1.87 3.03 19.15
N GLU A 219 -2.67 3.84 19.85
CA GLU A 219 -2.87 3.72 21.30
C GLU A 219 -3.47 2.39 21.74
N SER A 220 -4.25 1.77 20.85
CA SER A 220 -4.83 0.44 21.04
C SER A 220 -3.81 -0.69 20.80
N GLY A 221 -2.56 -0.34 20.41
CA GLY A 221 -1.47 -1.29 20.18
C GLY A 221 -1.45 -1.88 18.77
N ILE A 222 -2.03 -1.20 17.77
CA ILE A 222 -1.93 -1.57 16.35
C ILE A 222 -0.85 -0.70 15.70
N VAL A 223 0.13 -1.31 15.07
CA VAL A 223 1.11 -0.56 14.25
C VAL A 223 0.40 -0.03 13.01
N THR A 224 0.17 1.26 12.96
CA THR A 224 -0.59 1.90 11.88
C THR A 224 0.36 2.54 10.88
N VAL A 225 0.24 2.15 9.62
CA VAL A 225 1.08 2.64 8.51
C VAL A 225 0.18 3.30 7.47
N VAL A 226 0.54 4.51 7.06
CA VAL A 226 -0.28 5.31 6.14
C VAL A 226 0.57 6.00 5.09
N ALA A 227 0.05 6.12 3.87
CA ALA A 227 0.72 6.84 2.79
C ALA A 227 0.77 8.35 3.07
N ILE A 228 1.91 9.00 2.75
CA ILE A 228 2.05 10.46 2.80
C ILE A 228 1.18 11.16 1.73
N GLY A 229 0.79 10.43 0.69
CA GLY A 229 0.06 10.93 -0.47
C GLY A 229 0.96 11.20 -1.68
N ASN A 230 0.33 11.45 -2.82
CA ASN A 230 0.99 11.56 -4.13
C ASN A 230 1.17 13.02 -4.61
N GLY A 231 1.02 14.01 -3.73
CA GLY A 231 1.34 15.41 -4.00
C GLY A 231 0.46 16.16 -5.01
N ASN A 232 -0.42 15.50 -5.76
CA ASN A 232 -1.14 16.07 -6.88
C ASN A 232 -2.58 15.59 -7.02
N LEU A 233 -3.44 15.91 -6.07
CA LEU A 233 -4.88 15.70 -6.25
C LEU A 233 -5.58 16.95 -6.83
N GLY A 234 -4.93 17.66 -7.79
CA GLY A 234 -5.59 18.64 -8.67
C GLY A 234 -6.05 19.96 -8.06
N ILE A 235 -5.85 20.17 -6.79
CA ILE A 235 -6.05 21.46 -6.11
C ILE A 235 -4.67 21.97 -5.78
N ALA A 236 -4.33 23.21 -6.07
CA ALA A 236 -3.01 23.85 -5.94
C ALA A 236 -2.28 23.48 -4.63
N ALA A 237 -1.99 22.20 -4.48
CA ALA A 237 -1.28 21.63 -3.37
C ALA A 237 0.19 21.93 -3.58
N HIS A 238 0.80 22.54 -2.61
CA HIS A 238 2.25 22.65 -2.52
C HIS A 238 2.84 21.24 -2.73
N PRO A 239 3.93 21.07 -3.51
CA PRO A 239 4.59 19.79 -3.70
C PRO A 239 5.06 19.10 -2.41
N ALA A 240 4.89 19.73 -1.26
CA ALA A 240 5.29 19.26 0.07
C ALA A 240 4.09 19.08 1.03
N SER A 241 2.85 19.02 0.54
CA SER A 241 1.70 18.82 1.42
C SER A 241 1.45 17.34 1.67
N ILE A 242 1.46 16.94 2.93
CA ILE A 242 1.02 15.62 3.38
C ILE A 242 -0.49 15.52 3.17
N SER A 243 -0.97 14.46 2.52
CA SER A 243 -2.41 14.13 2.45
C SER A 243 -2.90 13.63 3.80
N TYR A 244 -4.14 13.92 4.20
CA TYR A 244 -4.69 13.23 5.35
C TYR A 244 -5.22 11.85 4.92
N PRO A 245 -5.15 10.83 5.80
CA PRO A 245 -4.72 10.89 7.21
C PRO A 245 -3.22 10.70 7.45
N GLY A 246 -2.36 10.91 6.43
CA GLY A 246 -0.90 10.82 6.58
C GLY A 246 -0.30 11.86 7.53
N ASP A 247 -1.09 12.83 8.00
CA ASP A 247 -0.74 13.82 9.01
C ASP A 247 -1.06 13.38 10.46
N SER A 248 -1.49 12.14 10.67
CA SER A 248 -1.64 11.53 12.02
C SER A 248 -0.35 11.71 12.83
N GLU A 249 -0.48 12.05 14.12
CA GLU A 249 0.68 12.31 14.98
C GLU A 249 1.41 11.03 15.40
N LYS A 250 0.73 9.87 15.37
CA LYS A 250 1.24 8.60 15.92
C LYS A 250 1.46 7.51 14.88
N ALA A 251 0.80 7.59 13.74
CA ALA A 251 0.99 6.62 12.66
C ALA A 251 2.36 6.78 11.99
N ILE A 252 2.83 5.71 11.39
CA ILE A 252 4.04 5.73 10.53
C ILE A 252 3.62 6.21 9.15
N THR A 253 3.99 7.43 8.81
CA THR A 253 3.70 8.01 7.50
C THR A 253 4.82 7.71 6.52
N VAL A 254 4.47 7.09 5.40
CA VAL A 254 5.42 6.58 4.40
C VAL A 254 5.31 7.36 3.09
N GLY A 255 6.44 7.84 2.59
CA GLY A 255 6.61 8.46 1.29
C GLY A 255 7.73 7.80 0.49
N SER A 256 7.70 7.99 -0.84
CA SER A 256 8.84 7.61 -1.70
C SER A 256 9.87 8.74 -1.74
N VAL A 257 11.13 8.37 -1.87
CA VAL A 257 12.27 9.27 -2.10
C VAL A 257 12.75 9.15 -3.53
#